data_fa5ef57eeaeae33f89b5114031913c7e
#
_entry.id   fa5ef57eeaeae33f89b5114031913c7e
#
_cell.length_a   1.000
_cell.length_b   1.000
_cell.length_c   1.000
_cell.angle_alpha   90.00
_cell.angle_beta   90.00
_cell.angle_gamma   90.00
#
_symmetry.space_group_name_H-M   'P 1'
#
loop_
_entity.id
_entity.type
_entity.pdbx_description
1 polymer ?
#
loop_
_entity_poly.entity_id
_entity_poly.type
_entity_poly.pdbx_seq_one_letter_code
_entity_poly.pdbx_strand_id
1 'polypeptide(L)'
;SASSYSALSLCIMDIEKDLNPLIDDQYFFEKASFIARLGSGSASRSIIGSFSIWGNNHFFQKSSDYYAIKYPNKIHDAFNEICDSVLIVDKGKKEVSSTIGHQLMEGHSFSNDRLNQVEINMGKLKNALENGDYNTFIEIVELEALSLHAMMMTSSPYFILIKPNTLHIISLIWDYRKKNQSKICFTLDAGANIHLLYPKIEFDSVQEFIITKLSP
;
A
#
# COMPACT_ATOMS: atom_id res chain seq x y z
N SER A 1 -11.02 11.55 1.09
CA SER A 1 -9.77 10.84 1.14
C SER A 1 -9.68 9.94 2.36
N ALA A 2 -8.78 8.95 2.36
CA ALA A 2 -8.66 7.97 3.44
C ALA A 2 -8.44 8.64 4.81
N SER A 3 -7.53 9.61 4.90
CA SER A 3 -7.23 10.31 6.15
C SER A 3 -8.43 11.05 6.74
N SER A 4 -9.29 11.64 5.90
CA SER A 4 -10.48 12.35 6.38
C SER A 4 -11.51 11.38 6.98
N TYR A 5 -11.75 10.23 6.33
CA TYR A 5 -12.64 9.22 6.85
C TYR A 5 -12.12 8.59 8.14
N SER A 6 -10.81 8.38 8.22
CA SER A 6 -10.18 7.85 9.44
C SER A 6 -10.31 8.83 10.61
N ALA A 7 -10.01 10.11 10.39
CA ALA A 7 -10.17 11.14 11.41
C ALA A 7 -11.63 11.25 11.90
N LEU A 8 -12.58 11.29 10.96
CA LEU A 8 -14.01 11.35 11.31
C LEU A 8 -14.46 10.13 12.12
N SER A 9 -13.97 8.93 11.73
CA SER A 9 -14.32 7.70 12.44
C SER A 9 -13.80 7.68 13.87
N LEU A 10 -12.57 8.17 14.09
CA LEU A 10 -12.01 8.31 15.44
C LEU A 10 -12.83 9.29 16.29
N CYS A 11 -13.22 10.45 15.73
CA CYS A 11 -14.09 11.40 16.44
C CYS A 11 -15.44 10.78 16.82
N ILE A 12 -16.06 9.98 15.93
CA ILE A 12 -17.32 9.29 16.24
C ILE A 12 -17.11 8.29 17.39
N MET A 13 -16.01 7.56 17.38
CA MET A 13 -15.71 6.60 18.44
C MET A 13 -15.35 7.24 19.77
N ASP A 14 -14.72 8.42 19.77
CA ASP A 14 -14.49 9.20 20.99
C ASP A 14 -15.81 9.61 21.62
N ILE A 15 -16.77 10.12 20.84
CA ILE A 15 -18.11 10.45 21.33
C ILE A 15 -18.81 9.21 21.91
N GLU A 16 -18.71 8.06 21.23
CA GLU A 16 -19.29 6.81 21.72
C GLU A 16 -18.65 6.37 23.04
N LYS A 17 -17.32 6.50 23.16
CA LYS A 17 -16.58 6.16 24.39
C LYS A 17 -16.93 7.06 25.56
N ASP A 18 -17.18 8.35 25.29
CA ASP A 18 -17.70 9.29 26.33
C ASP A 18 -19.08 8.90 26.83
N LEU A 19 -19.96 8.40 25.94
CA LEU A 19 -21.28 7.92 26.30
C LEU A 19 -21.28 6.53 26.96
N ASN A 20 -20.27 5.71 26.62
CA ASN A 20 -20.10 4.36 27.17
C ASN A 20 -18.62 4.11 27.56
N PRO A 21 -18.22 4.50 28.78
CA PRO A 21 -16.82 4.36 29.22
C PRO A 21 -16.30 2.91 29.34
N LEU A 22 -17.17 1.91 29.18
CA LEU A 22 -16.80 0.49 29.22
C LEU A 22 -16.21 -0.01 27.89
N ILE A 23 -16.19 0.82 26.85
CA ILE A 23 -15.58 0.49 25.57
C ILE A 23 -14.06 0.33 25.75
N ASP A 24 -13.57 -0.88 25.47
CA ASP A 24 -12.15 -1.15 25.46
C ASP A 24 -11.47 -0.67 24.17
N ASP A 25 -10.15 -0.58 24.18
CA ASP A 25 -9.39 -0.08 23.04
C ASP A 25 -9.46 -1.01 21.82
N GLN A 26 -9.61 -2.33 21.99
CA GLN A 26 -9.77 -3.25 20.88
C GLN A 26 -11.05 -2.95 20.11
N TYR A 27 -12.19 -2.91 20.80
CA TYR A 27 -13.46 -2.58 20.18
C TYR A 27 -13.44 -1.19 19.54
N PHE A 28 -12.85 -0.20 20.24
CA PHE A 28 -12.72 1.16 19.74
C PHE A 28 -12.04 1.20 18.37
N PHE A 29 -10.84 0.63 18.24
CA PHE A 29 -10.08 0.67 17.00
C PHE A 29 -10.66 -0.22 15.90
N GLU A 30 -11.19 -1.40 16.22
CA GLU A 30 -11.85 -2.26 15.23
C GLU A 30 -13.10 -1.59 14.66
N LYS A 31 -13.93 -0.96 15.49
CA LYS A 31 -15.12 -0.24 15.05
C LYS A 31 -14.77 1.04 14.29
N ALA A 32 -13.80 1.82 14.77
CA ALA A 32 -13.30 2.98 14.01
C ALA A 32 -12.83 2.59 12.61
N SER A 33 -12.07 1.50 12.51
CA SER A 33 -11.57 0.96 11.24
C SER A 33 -12.71 0.50 10.33
N PHE A 34 -13.72 -0.17 10.88
CA PHE A 34 -14.94 -0.55 10.15
C PHE A 34 -15.69 0.66 9.60
N ILE A 35 -15.92 1.68 10.42
CA ILE A 35 -16.64 2.91 10.00
C ILE A 35 -15.83 3.62 8.90
N ALA A 36 -14.52 3.78 9.08
CA ALA A 36 -13.63 4.41 8.10
C ALA A 36 -13.71 3.70 6.73
N ARG A 37 -13.74 2.36 6.73
CA ARG A 37 -13.87 1.54 5.53
C ARG A 37 -15.13 1.83 4.72
N LEU A 38 -16.24 2.17 5.38
CA LEU A 38 -17.50 2.50 4.69
C LEU A 38 -17.36 3.76 3.82
N GLY A 39 -16.48 4.67 4.20
CA GLY A 39 -16.18 5.87 3.40
C GLY A 39 -15.10 5.63 2.34
N SER A 40 -14.08 4.82 2.67
CA SER A 40 -13.00 4.42 1.76
C SER A 40 -12.33 3.15 2.27
N GLY A 41 -12.18 2.13 1.43
CA GLY A 41 -11.56 0.86 1.83
C GLY A 41 -10.19 1.05 2.47
N SER A 42 -9.32 1.87 1.86
CA SER A 42 -7.97 2.13 2.39
C SER A 42 -7.97 2.90 3.73
N ALA A 43 -9.04 3.62 4.06
CA ALA A 43 -9.15 4.35 5.32
C ALA A 43 -9.13 3.41 6.55
N SER A 44 -9.59 2.17 6.39
CA SER A 44 -9.55 1.17 7.46
C SER A 44 -8.15 1.00 8.04
N ARG A 45 -7.12 1.00 7.21
CA ARG A 45 -5.72 0.83 7.62
C ARG A 45 -5.15 2.07 8.29
N SER A 46 -5.62 3.26 7.92
CA SER A 46 -5.13 4.54 8.46
C SER A 46 -5.49 4.75 9.94
N ILE A 47 -6.45 3.98 10.48
CA ILE A 47 -6.80 3.98 11.90
C ILE A 47 -5.70 3.37 12.76
N ILE A 48 -5.02 2.33 12.24
CA ILE A 48 -4.14 1.48 13.05
C ILE A 48 -2.73 2.08 13.20
N GLY A 49 -2.27 2.83 12.23
CA GLY A 49 -0.88 3.30 12.16
C GLY A 49 0.14 2.16 11.97
N SER A 50 1.38 2.47 11.61
CA SER A 50 2.44 1.49 11.34
C SER A 50 2.00 0.37 10.37
N PHE A 51 2.51 -0.84 10.51
CA PHE A 51 2.11 -1.97 9.67
C PHE A 51 0.74 -2.50 10.09
N SER A 52 -0.17 -2.61 9.13
CA SER A 52 -1.55 -3.08 9.33
C SER A 52 -1.97 -4.05 8.23
N ILE A 53 -2.93 -4.90 8.55
CA ILE A 53 -3.51 -5.89 7.64
C ILE A 53 -5.00 -5.61 7.52
N TRP A 54 -5.50 -5.58 6.30
CA TRP A 54 -6.92 -5.56 5.99
C TRP A 54 -7.22 -6.61 4.93
N GLY A 55 -8.24 -7.36 5.14
CA GLY A 55 -8.64 -8.52 4.35
C GLY A 55 -8.44 -9.82 5.12
N ASN A 56 -9.40 -10.74 4.96
CA ASN A 56 -9.30 -12.06 5.58
C ASN A 56 -8.17 -12.85 4.91
N ASN A 57 -7.23 -13.35 5.72
CA ASN A 57 -6.06 -14.06 5.24
C ASN A 57 -5.65 -15.14 6.23
N HIS A 58 -5.39 -16.37 5.76
CA HIS A 58 -5.09 -17.51 6.62
C HIS A 58 -3.73 -17.41 7.34
N PHE A 59 -2.80 -16.57 6.88
CA PHE A 59 -1.51 -16.36 7.56
C PHE A 59 -1.65 -15.53 8.84
N PHE A 60 -2.77 -14.80 9.01
CA PHE A 60 -2.94 -13.86 10.10
C PHE A 60 -4.26 -14.10 10.83
N GLN A 61 -4.16 -14.67 12.03
CA GLN A 61 -5.32 -14.83 12.90
C GLN A 61 -5.98 -13.48 13.18
N LYS A 62 -7.32 -13.45 13.21
CA LYS A 62 -8.14 -12.26 13.43
C LYS A 62 -8.11 -11.22 12.28
N SER A 63 -7.42 -11.49 11.16
CA SER A 63 -7.58 -10.63 9.98
C SER A 63 -9.02 -10.69 9.47
N SER A 64 -9.53 -9.57 8.94
CA SER A 64 -10.94 -9.41 8.62
C SER A 64 -11.14 -8.57 7.36
N ASP A 65 -12.17 -8.88 6.58
CA ASP A 65 -12.61 -8.04 5.47
C ASP A 65 -13.35 -6.78 5.95
N TYR A 66 -13.75 -6.75 7.22
CA TYR A 66 -14.57 -5.67 7.78
C TYR A 66 -13.75 -4.54 8.39
N TYR A 67 -12.59 -4.83 8.96
CA TYR A 67 -11.70 -3.86 9.60
C TYR A 67 -10.24 -4.28 9.47
N ALA A 68 -9.35 -3.32 9.60
CA ALA A 68 -7.91 -3.60 9.66
C ALA A 68 -7.47 -3.93 11.08
N ILE A 69 -6.44 -4.73 11.18
CA ILE A 69 -5.74 -5.04 12.44
C ILE A 69 -4.28 -4.58 12.37
N LYS A 70 -3.68 -4.32 13.50
CA LYS A 70 -2.22 -4.15 13.59
C LYS A 70 -1.54 -5.44 13.15
N TYR A 71 -0.42 -5.32 12.43
CA TYR A 71 0.38 -6.48 12.07
C TYR A 71 0.74 -7.28 13.33
N PRO A 72 0.33 -8.57 13.43
CA PRO A 72 0.35 -9.29 14.71
C PRO A 72 1.71 -9.86 15.07
N ASN A 73 2.62 -9.98 14.09
CA ASN A 73 3.90 -10.65 14.28
C ASN A 73 5.02 -9.62 14.50
N LYS A 74 6.17 -10.10 14.99
CA LYS A 74 7.35 -9.25 15.10
C LYS A 74 7.86 -8.89 13.71
N ILE A 75 8.13 -7.62 13.50
CA ILE A 75 8.80 -7.11 12.30
C ILE A 75 10.30 -6.98 12.61
N HIS A 76 11.13 -7.43 11.69
CA HIS A 76 12.58 -7.32 11.81
C HIS A 76 13.00 -5.83 11.78
N ASP A 77 14.03 -5.49 12.56
CA ASP A 77 14.49 -4.12 12.75
C ASP A 77 14.90 -3.41 11.45
N ALA A 78 15.25 -4.16 10.41
CA ALA A 78 15.53 -3.62 9.08
C ALA A 78 14.35 -2.83 8.48
N PHE A 79 13.10 -3.06 8.94
CA PHE A 79 11.90 -2.38 8.47
C PHE A 79 11.33 -1.34 9.44
N ASN A 80 12.02 -1.05 10.55
CA ASN A 80 11.51 -0.11 11.56
C ASN A 80 11.41 1.33 11.06
N GLU A 81 12.27 1.72 10.13
CA GLU A 81 12.31 3.08 9.59
C GLU A 81 12.33 3.04 8.06
N ILE A 82 11.16 2.79 7.45
CA ILE A 82 10.96 2.93 6.01
C ILE A 82 10.54 4.37 5.71
N CYS A 83 11.27 5.01 4.81
CA CYS A 83 10.91 6.31 4.24
C CYS A 83 10.04 6.09 3.00
N ASP A 84 9.07 7.00 2.78
CA ASP A 84 8.23 7.08 1.59
C ASP A 84 8.34 8.49 0.99
N SER A 85 8.86 8.57 -0.24
CA SER A 85 8.92 9.82 -1.00
C SER A 85 7.98 9.73 -2.20
N VAL A 86 6.98 10.61 -2.24
CA VAL A 86 5.99 10.62 -3.31
C VAL A 86 6.48 11.45 -4.48
N LEU A 87 6.72 10.80 -5.62
CA LEU A 87 7.09 11.45 -6.89
C LEU A 87 5.81 11.75 -7.68
N ILE A 88 5.50 13.04 -7.81
CA ILE A 88 4.28 13.49 -8.51
C ILE A 88 4.59 13.60 -10.00
N VAL A 89 4.19 12.57 -10.75
CA VAL A 89 4.33 12.49 -12.22
C VAL A 89 3.19 13.22 -12.92
N ASP A 90 1.99 13.15 -12.36
CA ASP A 90 0.80 13.79 -12.93
C ASP A 90 0.00 14.47 -11.81
N LYS A 91 -0.25 15.77 -11.97
CA LYS A 91 -1.07 16.61 -11.09
C LYS A 91 -2.56 16.63 -11.51
N GLY A 92 -2.91 15.95 -12.60
CA GLY A 92 -4.26 15.92 -13.14
C GLY A 92 -5.27 15.22 -12.24
N LYS A 93 -6.55 15.39 -12.54
CA LYS A 93 -7.61 14.62 -11.88
C LYS A 93 -7.53 13.17 -12.36
N LYS A 94 -7.73 12.22 -11.46
CA LYS A 94 -7.85 10.79 -11.80
C LYS A 94 -8.99 10.61 -12.82
N GLU A 95 -8.67 10.04 -13.97
CA GLU A 95 -9.67 9.75 -15.02
C GLU A 95 -10.63 8.62 -14.61
N VAL A 96 -10.15 7.70 -13.79
CA VAL A 96 -10.91 6.54 -13.29
C VAL A 96 -10.86 6.53 -11.77
N SER A 97 -12.02 6.41 -11.13
CA SER A 97 -12.09 6.26 -9.68
C SER A 97 -11.63 4.86 -9.24
N SER A 98 -11.13 4.74 -8.02
CA SER A 98 -10.77 3.44 -7.44
C SER A 98 -11.95 2.46 -7.44
N THR A 99 -13.17 2.96 -7.25
CA THR A 99 -14.40 2.15 -7.26
C THR A 99 -14.63 1.49 -8.63
N ILE A 100 -14.47 2.25 -9.71
CA ILE A 100 -14.58 1.71 -11.08
C ILE A 100 -13.47 0.69 -11.32
N GLY A 101 -12.24 0.99 -10.89
CA GLY A 101 -11.11 0.06 -11.01
C GLY A 101 -11.39 -1.29 -10.33
N HIS A 102 -11.99 -1.28 -9.14
CA HIS A 102 -12.37 -2.53 -8.45
C HIS A 102 -13.48 -3.29 -9.18
N GLN A 103 -14.52 -2.59 -9.68
CA GLN A 103 -15.60 -3.23 -10.44
C GLN A 103 -15.10 -3.92 -11.71
N LEU A 104 -14.08 -3.38 -12.36
CA LEU A 104 -13.48 -3.98 -13.57
C LEU A 104 -12.68 -5.27 -13.28
N MET A 105 -12.44 -5.59 -12.02
CA MET A 105 -11.83 -6.87 -11.63
C MET A 105 -12.86 -8.00 -11.58
N GLU A 106 -14.14 -7.69 -11.43
CA GLU A 106 -15.21 -8.67 -11.49
C GLU A 106 -15.32 -9.24 -12.93
N GLY A 107 -15.15 -10.56 -13.04
CA GLY A 107 -15.16 -11.24 -14.36
C GLY A 107 -13.91 -11.03 -15.21
N HIS A 108 -12.84 -10.41 -14.68
CA HIS A 108 -11.57 -10.28 -15.40
C HIS A 108 -10.94 -11.65 -15.67
N SER A 109 -10.43 -11.87 -16.88
CA SER A 109 -9.91 -13.17 -17.33
C SER A 109 -8.78 -13.72 -16.44
N PHE A 110 -8.01 -12.84 -15.79
CA PHE A 110 -6.88 -13.22 -14.94
C PHE A 110 -7.18 -13.06 -13.42
N SER A 111 -8.45 -12.82 -13.03
CA SER A 111 -8.80 -12.54 -11.64
C SER A 111 -8.42 -13.66 -10.67
N ASN A 112 -8.66 -14.92 -11.03
CA ASN A 112 -8.34 -16.06 -10.17
C ASN A 112 -6.83 -16.23 -9.97
N ASP A 113 -6.04 -16.13 -11.04
CA ASP A 113 -4.58 -16.22 -10.95
C ASP A 113 -4.01 -15.05 -10.16
N ARG A 114 -4.61 -13.86 -10.30
CA ARG A 114 -4.23 -12.68 -9.51
C ARG A 114 -4.50 -12.88 -8.02
N LEU A 115 -5.65 -13.44 -7.65
CA LEU A 115 -5.96 -13.74 -6.25
C LEU A 115 -4.99 -14.80 -5.67
N ASN A 116 -4.69 -15.85 -6.43
CA ASN A 116 -3.69 -16.85 -6.04
C ASN A 116 -2.29 -16.22 -5.86
N GLN A 117 -1.90 -15.32 -6.75
CA GLN A 117 -0.64 -14.58 -6.65
C GLN A 117 -0.58 -13.75 -5.36
N VAL A 118 -1.65 -13.02 -5.01
CA VAL A 118 -1.73 -12.23 -3.78
C VAL A 118 -1.53 -13.12 -2.56
N GLU A 119 -2.18 -14.28 -2.54
CA GLU A 119 -2.07 -15.23 -1.43
C GLU A 119 -0.63 -15.73 -1.24
N ILE A 120 0.01 -16.15 -2.33
CA ILE A 120 1.42 -16.58 -2.31
C ILE A 120 2.34 -15.43 -1.87
N ASN A 121 2.13 -14.23 -2.42
CA ASN A 121 2.95 -13.07 -2.11
C ASN A 121 2.76 -12.61 -0.66
N MET A 122 1.57 -12.74 -0.10
CA MET A 122 1.32 -12.41 1.30
C MET A 122 2.13 -13.31 2.25
N GLY A 123 2.19 -14.61 1.98
CA GLY A 123 3.02 -15.54 2.74
C GLY A 123 4.53 -15.23 2.64
N LYS A 124 5.01 -14.92 1.42
CA LYS A 124 6.40 -14.50 1.21
C LYS A 124 6.71 -13.18 1.91
N LEU A 125 5.81 -12.18 1.80
CA LEU A 125 5.96 -10.86 2.42
C LEU A 125 6.01 -10.97 3.94
N LYS A 126 5.14 -11.81 4.53
CA LYS A 126 5.19 -12.11 5.97
C LYS A 126 6.58 -12.61 6.38
N ASN A 127 7.10 -13.61 5.68
CA ASN A 127 8.41 -14.17 5.98
C ASN A 127 9.54 -13.13 5.79
N ALA A 128 9.46 -12.31 4.73
CA ALA A 128 10.43 -11.25 4.47
C ALA A 128 10.47 -10.23 5.61
N LEU A 129 9.30 -9.76 6.08
CA LEU A 129 9.18 -8.81 7.17
C LEU A 129 9.70 -9.37 8.51
N GLU A 130 9.48 -10.64 8.78
CA GLU A 130 9.93 -11.30 10.01
C GLU A 130 11.43 -11.58 10.04
N ASN A 131 12.04 -11.84 8.88
CA ASN A 131 13.45 -12.24 8.75
C ASN A 131 14.38 -11.11 8.25
N GLY A 132 13.86 -9.95 7.92
CA GLY A 132 14.69 -8.84 7.41
C GLY A 132 15.10 -8.99 5.94
N ASP A 133 14.38 -9.83 5.17
CA ASP A 133 14.69 -10.06 3.75
C ASP A 133 14.15 -8.92 2.87
N TYR A 134 14.98 -7.89 2.74
CA TYR A 134 14.67 -6.71 1.92
C TYR A 134 14.56 -7.05 0.42
N ASN A 135 15.28 -8.05 -0.06
CA ASN A 135 15.25 -8.39 -1.48
C ASN A 135 13.88 -8.97 -1.86
N THR A 136 13.38 -9.92 -1.07
CA THR A 136 12.02 -10.46 -1.26
C THR A 136 10.95 -9.39 -1.04
N PHE A 137 11.13 -8.48 -0.07
CA PHE A 137 10.22 -7.34 0.12
C PHE A 137 10.14 -6.47 -1.13
N ILE A 138 11.28 -6.04 -1.70
CA ILE A 138 11.36 -5.24 -2.92
C ILE A 138 10.66 -5.94 -4.09
N GLU A 139 10.99 -7.21 -4.32
CA GLU A 139 10.41 -8.00 -5.40
C GLU A 139 8.88 -8.02 -5.32
N ILE A 140 8.34 -8.30 -4.13
CA ILE A 140 6.88 -8.40 -3.96
C ILE A 140 6.20 -7.04 -4.12
N VAL A 141 6.74 -6.00 -3.49
CA VAL A 141 6.13 -4.66 -3.53
C VAL A 141 6.05 -4.13 -4.97
N GLU A 142 7.12 -4.28 -5.75
CA GLU A 142 7.12 -3.87 -7.16
C GLU A 142 6.24 -4.75 -8.03
N LEU A 143 6.27 -6.08 -7.82
CA LEU A 143 5.42 -7.02 -8.54
C LEU A 143 3.93 -6.73 -8.31
N GLU A 144 3.52 -6.45 -7.06
CA GLU A 144 2.14 -6.11 -6.72
C GLU A 144 1.68 -4.83 -7.43
N ALA A 145 2.52 -3.79 -7.44
CA ALA A 145 2.24 -2.54 -8.14
C ALA A 145 2.08 -2.75 -9.65
N LEU A 146 3.02 -3.47 -10.28
CA LEU A 146 2.99 -3.74 -11.71
C LEU A 146 1.82 -4.66 -12.10
N SER A 147 1.52 -5.67 -11.29
CA SER A 147 0.40 -6.58 -11.53
C SER A 147 -0.94 -5.87 -11.48
N LEU A 148 -1.14 -4.92 -10.55
CA LEU A 148 -2.35 -4.09 -10.51
C LEU A 148 -2.55 -3.32 -11.81
N HIS A 149 -1.49 -2.67 -12.31
CA HIS A 149 -1.55 -1.93 -13.57
C HIS A 149 -1.75 -2.84 -14.78
N ALA A 150 -1.13 -4.02 -14.81
CA ALA A 150 -1.36 -5.01 -15.86
C ALA A 150 -2.82 -5.46 -15.93
N MET A 151 -3.47 -5.66 -14.76
CA MET A 151 -4.91 -5.97 -14.70
C MET A 151 -5.76 -4.84 -15.28
N MET A 152 -5.45 -3.57 -14.95
CA MET A 152 -6.17 -2.42 -15.51
C MET A 152 -5.98 -2.32 -17.04
N MET A 153 -4.77 -2.56 -17.54
CA MET A 153 -4.44 -2.52 -18.97
C MET A 153 -5.12 -3.63 -19.78
N THR A 154 -5.57 -4.69 -19.13
CA THR A 154 -6.21 -5.87 -19.75
C THR A 154 -7.69 -6.01 -19.36
N SER A 155 -8.27 -5.06 -18.62
CA SER A 155 -9.70 -5.03 -18.26
C SER A 155 -10.59 -4.70 -19.46
N SER A 156 -11.91 -4.84 -19.28
CA SER A 156 -12.88 -4.46 -20.32
C SER A 156 -13.93 -3.51 -19.72
N PRO A 157 -13.95 -2.21 -20.11
CA PRO A 157 -12.97 -1.55 -20.97
C PRO A 157 -11.56 -1.50 -20.34
N TYR A 158 -10.52 -1.52 -21.17
CA TYR A 158 -9.15 -1.34 -20.71
C TYR A 158 -8.83 0.13 -20.47
N PHE A 159 -7.89 0.41 -19.56
CA PHE A 159 -7.38 1.75 -19.31
C PHE A 159 -5.93 1.73 -18.80
N ILE A 160 -5.22 2.82 -19.06
CA ILE A 160 -3.81 2.97 -18.70
C ILE A 160 -3.68 4.18 -17.78
N LEU A 161 -3.29 3.95 -16.53
CA LEU A 161 -3.09 5.02 -15.54
C LEU A 161 -1.64 5.47 -15.42
N ILE A 162 -0.69 4.60 -15.78
CA ILE A 162 0.73 4.96 -15.84
C ILE A 162 0.99 5.87 -17.03
N LYS A 163 1.95 6.78 -16.89
CA LYS A 163 2.38 7.73 -17.93
C LYS A 163 3.79 7.36 -18.42
N PRO A 164 4.24 7.86 -19.58
CA PRO A 164 5.60 7.61 -20.05
C PRO A 164 6.68 7.96 -19.01
N ASN A 165 6.51 9.07 -18.29
CA ASN A 165 7.43 9.46 -17.23
C ASN A 165 7.43 8.49 -16.04
N THR A 166 6.30 7.84 -15.73
CA THR A 166 6.23 6.78 -14.71
C THR A 166 7.18 5.63 -15.07
N LEU A 167 7.11 5.15 -16.31
CA LEU A 167 7.96 4.06 -16.80
C LEU A 167 9.43 4.48 -16.84
N HIS A 168 9.72 5.71 -17.25
CA HIS A 168 11.08 6.24 -17.27
C HIS A 168 11.68 6.29 -15.85
N ILE A 169 10.94 6.80 -14.88
CA ILE A 169 11.37 6.87 -13.48
C ILE A 169 11.59 5.45 -12.92
N ILE A 170 10.71 4.50 -13.19
CA ILE A 170 10.89 3.10 -12.78
C ILE A 170 12.21 2.54 -13.30
N SER A 171 12.55 2.79 -14.57
CA SER A 171 13.82 2.36 -15.16
C SER A 171 15.02 2.99 -14.44
N LEU A 172 14.95 4.28 -14.11
CA LEU A 172 16.00 4.97 -13.35
C LEU A 172 16.16 4.43 -11.93
N ILE A 173 15.06 4.05 -11.26
CA ILE A 173 15.07 3.42 -9.93
C ILE A 173 15.81 2.06 -9.99
N TRP A 174 15.50 1.23 -10.98
CA TRP A 174 16.15 -0.06 -11.15
C TRP A 174 17.66 0.09 -11.44
N ASP A 175 18.03 1.04 -12.30
CA ASP A 175 19.45 1.33 -12.61
C ASP A 175 20.19 1.85 -11.37
N TYR A 176 19.59 2.77 -10.62
CA TYR A 176 20.17 3.29 -9.37
C TYR A 176 20.37 2.15 -8.35
N ARG A 177 19.33 1.33 -8.11
CA ARG A 177 19.40 0.19 -7.20
C ARG A 177 20.53 -0.76 -7.57
N LYS A 178 20.61 -1.14 -8.84
CA LYS A 178 21.65 -2.05 -9.34
C LYS A 178 23.06 -1.47 -9.17
N LYS A 179 23.24 -0.19 -9.52
CA LYS A 179 24.53 0.48 -9.48
C LYS A 179 25.06 0.67 -8.06
N ASN A 180 24.18 1.03 -7.13
CA ASN A 180 24.53 1.41 -5.76
C ASN A 180 24.27 0.30 -4.74
N GLN A 181 23.77 -0.87 -5.16
CA GLN A 181 23.31 -1.94 -4.26
C GLN A 181 22.30 -1.45 -3.20
N SER A 182 21.53 -0.41 -3.56
CA SER A 182 20.53 0.24 -2.72
C SER A 182 19.34 -0.68 -2.45
N LYS A 183 18.61 -0.42 -1.36
CA LYS A 183 17.35 -1.08 -1.00
C LYS A 183 16.11 -0.28 -1.44
N ILE A 184 16.29 0.72 -2.29
CA ILE A 184 15.21 1.51 -2.87
C ILE A 184 14.28 0.62 -3.69
N CYS A 185 12.97 0.83 -3.54
CA CYS A 185 11.95 0.22 -4.40
C CYS A 185 10.79 1.19 -4.63
N PHE A 186 9.89 0.83 -5.53
CA PHE A 186 8.70 1.64 -5.76
C PHE A 186 7.43 0.84 -5.52
N THR A 187 6.36 1.58 -5.20
CA THR A 187 4.99 1.09 -5.33
C THR A 187 4.13 2.14 -6.02
N LEU A 188 3.00 1.71 -6.56
CA LEU A 188 2.07 2.54 -7.29
C LEU A 188 0.66 2.34 -6.72
N ASP A 189 -0.04 3.44 -6.53
CA ASP A 189 -1.49 3.43 -6.41
C ASP A 189 -2.14 3.34 -7.80
N ALA A 190 -3.47 3.36 -7.87
CA ALA A 190 -4.20 3.48 -9.13
C ALA A 190 -3.99 4.88 -9.74
N GLY A 191 -2.80 5.10 -10.34
CA GLY A 191 -2.38 6.38 -10.90
C GLY A 191 -0.96 6.38 -11.44
N ALA A 192 -0.49 7.54 -11.88
CA ALA A 192 0.84 7.72 -12.46
C ALA A 192 1.94 8.02 -11.42
N ASN A 193 1.54 8.45 -10.21
CA ASN A 193 2.47 8.86 -9.17
C ASN A 193 3.14 7.67 -8.51
N ILE A 194 4.40 7.85 -8.13
CA ILE A 194 5.25 6.78 -7.61
C ILE A 194 5.50 7.05 -6.13
N HIS A 195 5.30 6.05 -5.30
CA HIS A 195 5.79 6.00 -3.93
C HIS A 195 7.16 5.30 -3.94
N LEU A 196 8.18 6.03 -3.55
CA LEU A 196 9.55 5.55 -3.50
C LEU A 196 9.86 5.15 -2.07
N LEU A 197 10.02 3.86 -1.83
CA LEU A 197 10.27 3.28 -0.51
C LEU A 197 11.74 2.94 -0.34
N TYR A 198 12.31 3.27 0.81
CA TYR A 198 13.72 2.99 1.12
C TYR A 198 13.98 3.04 2.64
N PRO A 199 15.00 2.33 3.16
CA PRO A 199 15.36 2.42 4.56
C PRO A 199 15.95 3.81 4.87
N LYS A 200 15.68 4.34 6.05
CA LYS A 200 16.13 5.68 6.47
C LYS A 200 17.64 5.86 6.39
N ILE A 201 18.42 4.81 6.54
CA ILE A 201 19.88 4.88 6.40
C ILE A 201 20.33 5.33 5.01
N GLU A 202 19.48 5.16 4.00
CA GLU A 202 19.74 5.60 2.62
C GLU A 202 19.11 6.98 2.31
N PHE A 203 18.53 7.68 3.30
CA PHE A 203 17.77 8.90 3.10
C PHE A 203 18.53 9.95 2.27
N ASP A 204 19.73 10.32 2.71
CA ASP A 204 20.49 11.40 2.05
C ASP A 204 20.86 11.05 0.61
N SER A 205 21.32 9.83 0.36
CA SER A 205 21.71 9.37 -0.99
C SER A 205 20.51 9.24 -1.93
N VAL A 206 19.35 8.83 -1.39
CA VAL A 206 18.11 8.76 -2.17
C VAL A 206 17.55 10.15 -2.45
N GLN A 207 17.62 11.09 -1.50
CA GLN A 207 17.22 12.48 -1.74
C GLN A 207 18.09 13.14 -2.80
N GLU A 208 19.40 12.92 -2.78
CA GLU A 208 20.31 13.38 -3.85
C GLU A 208 19.93 12.78 -5.20
N PHE A 209 19.63 11.50 -5.28
CA PHE A 209 19.16 10.85 -6.49
C PHE A 209 17.84 11.46 -7.00
N ILE A 210 16.87 11.71 -6.12
CA ILE A 210 15.59 12.36 -6.48
C ILE A 210 15.87 13.73 -7.09
N ILE A 211 16.66 14.57 -6.42
CA ILE A 211 16.93 15.94 -6.85
C ILE A 211 17.71 15.97 -8.17
N THR A 212 18.68 15.10 -8.34
CA THR A 212 19.62 15.18 -9.49
C THR A 212 19.16 14.41 -10.72
N LYS A 213 18.28 13.41 -10.56
CA LYS A 213 17.90 12.48 -11.64
C LYS A 213 16.41 12.36 -11.90
N LEU A 214 15.56 12.60 -10.88
CA LEU A 214 14.12 12.40 -10.99
C LEU A 214 13.33 13.71 -10.99
N SER A 215 13.93 14.82 -10.50
CA SER A 215 13.34 16.15 -10.63
C SER A 215 13.61 16.72 -12.03
N PRO A 216 12.62 17.42 -12.63
CA PRO A 216 12.78 18.05 -13.94
C PRO A 216 13.77 19.20 -13.90
#